data_2a2ee9de7a5452472fdc19e28598722e
#
_entry.id   2a2ee9de7a5452472fdc19e28598722e
#
_cell.length_a   1.000
_cell.length_b   1.000
_cell.length_c   1.000
_cell.angle_alpha   90.00
_cell.angle_beta   90.00
_cell.angle_gamma   90.00
#
_symmetry.space_group_name_H-M   'P 1'
#
loop_
_entity.id
_entity.type
_entity.pdbx_description
1 polymer ?
#
loop_
_entity_poly.entity_id
_entity_poly.type
_entity_poly.pdbx_seq_one_letter_code
_entity_poly.pdbx_strand_id
1 'polypeptide(L)'
;MRWEDVDFAERTININHSVSYRADAKDDFRCSYSVSKPQTESGIRNVPTLDAVYEALQDEKRYQKIEGSNEMTIDGMSGFIFRNRYGAVHNPQGINKAIKRVSDAYNAEEIIKAKKEKREPILIPHFTCHHMRHTFCTRLCEQEPNVKVIQEIMGHKNIQTTLDIYADATEEAKKESMVRLSEKLDVF
;
A
#
# COMPACT_ATOMS: atom_id res chain seq x y z
N MET A 1 0.99 11.33 -1.40
CA MET A 1 2.46 11.30 -1.24
C MET A 1 3.07 12.17 -2.31
N ARG A 2 3.97 13.09 -1.93
CA ARG A 2 4.69 14.02 -2.80
C ARG A 2 6.18 13.78 -2.68
N TRP A 3 6.97 14.31 -3.61
CA TRP A 3 8.42 14.17 -3.55
C TRP A 3 9.06 14.79 -2.30
N GLU A 4 8.47 15.85 -1.75
CA GLU A 4 8.95 16.48 -0.51
C GLU A 4 8.67 15.65 0.76
N ASP A 5 7.75 14.65 0.65
CA ASP A 5 7.45 13.74 1.77
C ASP A 5 8.46 12.58 1.85
N VAL A 6 9.33 12.41 0.84
CA VAL A 6 10.33 11.33 0.78
C VAL A 6 11.70 11.86 1.16
N ASP A 7 12.19 11.40 2.30
CA ASP A 7 13.58 11.63 2.70
C ASP A 7 14.46 10.50 2.18
N PHE A 8 15.24 10.80 1.14
CA PHE A 8 16.16 9.84 0.53
C PHE A 8 17.43 9.62 1.34
N ALA A 9 17.83 10.55 2.22
CA ALA A 9 18.99 10.39 3.08
C ALA A 9 18.68 9.47 4.27
N GLU A 10 17.55 9.73 4.95
CA GLU A 10 17.08 8.93 6.09
C GLU A 10 16.26 7.70 5.65
N ARG A 11 15.96 7.56 4.35
CA ARG A 11 15.18 6.46 3.77
C ARG A 11 13.80 6.32 4.43
N THR A 12 13.11 7.44 4.60
CA THR A 12 11.78 7.48 5.22
C THR A 12 10.75 8.20 4.35
N ILE A 13 9.48 7.89 4.59
CA ILE A 13 8.34 8.55 3.97
C ILE A 13 7.51 9.20 5.09
N ASN A 14 7.32 10.51 5.00
CA ASN A 14 6.45 11.25 5.90
C ASN A 14 5.01 11.21 5.40
N ILE A 15 4.13 10.55 6.14
CA ILE A 15 2.70 10.52 5.87
C ILE A 15 2.04 11.60 6.70
N ASN A 16 1.70 12.74 6.09
CA ASN A 16 1.21 13.95 6.77
C ASN A 16 -0.07 14.50 6.15
N HIS A 17 -0.52 13.98 5.03
CA HIS A 17 -1.72 14.42 4.33
C HIS A 17 -2.44 13.26 3.63
N SER A 18 -3.70 13.49 3.29
CA SER A 18 -4.55 12.58 2.55
C SER A 18 -5.16 13.30 1.35
N VAL A 19 -5.15 12.66 0.19
CA VAL A 19 -5.84 13.14 -1.02
C VAL A 19 -7.15 12.41 -1.16
N SER A 20 -8.23 13.14 -1.27
CA SER A 20 -9.57 12.59 -1.53
C SER A 20 -10.08 13.04 -2.91
N TYR A 21 -10.90 12.19 -3.53
CA TYR A 21 -11.60 12.50 -4.78
C TYR A 21 -13.08 12.22 -4.57
N ARG A 22 -13.86 13.28 -4.43
CA ARG A 22 -15.28 13.19 -4.07
C ARG A 22 -16.11 14.17 -4.87
N ALA A 23 -17.40 13.83 -5.04
CA ALA A 23 -18.39 14.75 -5.57
C ALA A 23 -18.60 15.90 -4.58
N ASP A 24 -18.55 17.13 -5.07
CA ASP A 24 -18.90 18.32 -4.27
C ASP A 24 -20.35 18.69 -4.54
N ALA A 25 -21.19 18.65 -3.49
CA ALA A 25 -22.59 19.06 -3.57
C ALA A 25 -22.76 20.55 -3.91
N LYS A 26 -21.73 21.36 -3.69
CA LYS A 26 -21.72 22.79 -3.99
C LYS A 26 -21.36 23.09 -5.44
N ASP A 27 -20.75 22.14 -6.16
CA ASP A 27 -20.35 22.25 -7.56
C ASP A 27 -21.09 21.21 -8.43
N ASP A 28 -22.42 21.19 -8.32
CA ASP A 28 -23.30 20.34 -9.15
C ASP A 28 -22.87 18.86 -9.18
N PHE A 29 -22.40 18.34 -8.03
CA PHE A 29 -21.88 16.99 -7.85
C PHE A 29 -20.67 16.64 -8.74
N ARG A 30 -19.95 17.61 -9.25
CA ARG A 30 -18.69 17.36 -9.94
C ARG A 30 -17.65 16.82 -8.98
N CYS A 31 -16.95 15.80 -9.41
CA CYS A 31 -15.87 15.23 -8.62
C CYS A 31 -14.63 16.11 -8.68
N SER A 32 -14.13 16.50 -7.52
CA SER A 32 -12.89 17.26 -7.36
C SER A 32 -11.93 16.56 -6.41
N TYR A 33 -10.65 16.90 -6.56
CA TYR A 33 -9.62 16.50 -5.60
C TYR A 33 -9.56 17.52 -4.47
N SER A 34 -9.32 17.04 -3.27
CA SER A 34 -8.99 17.86 -2.12
C SER A 34 -7.90 17.21 -1.27
N VAL A 35 -7.08 18.05 -0.62
CA VAL A 35 -6.07 17.61 0.33
C VAL A 35 -6.53 17.93 1.74
N SER A 36 -6.38 17.00 2.66
CA SER A 36 -6.68 17.18 4.07
C SER A 36 -5.60 16.57 4.94
N LYS A 37 -5.54 16.98 6.20
CA LYS A 37 -4.76 16.25 7.20
C LYS A 37 -5.37 14.85 7.41
N PRO A 38 -4.57 13.85 7.79
CA PRO A 38 -5.10 12.58 8.22
C PRO A 38 -6.14 12.76 9.33
N GLN A 39 -7.17 11.91 9.32
CA GLN A 39 -8.29 12.01 10.28
C GLN A 39 -7.90 11.71 11.73
N THR A 40 -6.72 11.14 11.94
CA THR A 40 -6.21 10.75 13.26
C THR A 40 -4.75 11.16 13.39
N GLU A 41 -4.31 11.42 14.62
CA GLU A 41 -2.89 11.72 14.92
C GLU A 41 -1.98 10.56 14.51
N SER A 42 -2.40 9.32 14.74
CA SER A 42 -1.68 8.10 14.28
C SER A 42 -1.58 7.99 12.77
N GLY A 43 -2.38 8.74 12.03
CA GLY A 43 -2.27 8.89 10.58
C GLY A 43 -1.04 9.68 10.16
N ILE A 44 -0.50 10.57 11.03
CA ILE A 44 0.72 11.34 10.77
C ILE A 44 1.89 10.53 11.32
N ARG A 45 2.79 10.12 10.45
CA ARG A 45 3.91 9.26 10.82
C ARG A 45 5.02 9.24 9.78
N ASN A 46 6.23 8.90 10.21
CA ASN A 46 7.34 8.55 9.33
C ASN A 46 7.42 7.02 9.21
N VAL A 47 7.49 6.53 7.98
CA VAL A 47 7.59 5.10 7.68
C VAL A 47 8.93 4.84 7.02
N PRO A 48 9.78 3.97 7.60
CA PRO A 48 11.01 3.53 6.94
C PRO A 48 10.70 2.81 5.63
N THR A 49 11.54 3.02 4.62
CA THR A 49 11.37 2.35 3.32
C THR A 49 12.14 1.04 3.26
N LEU A 50 11.52 0.02 2.68
CA LEU A 50 12.22 -1.18 2.24
C LEU A 50 13.13 -0.84 1.04
N ASP A 51 14.22 -1.58 0.83
CA ASP A 51 15.16 -1.36 -0.28
C ASP A 51 14.46 -1.31 -1.64
N ALA A 52 13.59 -2.27 -1.92
CA ALA A 52 12.83 -2.31 -3.17
C ALA A 52 11.92 -1.09 -3.37
N VAL A 53 11.35 -0.54 -2.29
CA VAL A 53 10.53 0.67 -2.35
C VAL A 53 11.39 1.90 -2.60
N TYR A 54 12.56 1.96 -1.94
CA TYR A 54 13.52 3.03 -2.12
C TYR A 54 14.03 3.10 -3.57
N GLU A 55 14.44 1.96 -4.14
CA GLU A 55 14.88 1.84 -5.53
C GLU A 55 13.77 2.25 -6.51
N ALA A 56 12.56 1.74 -6.32
CA ALA A 56 11.41 2.09 -7.15
C ALA A 56 11.10 3.59 -7.12
N LEU A 57 11.23 4.24 -5.95
CA LEU A 57 11.06 5.70 -5.83
C LEU A 57 12.17 6.47 -6.54
N GLN A 58 13.42 5.99 -6.50
CA GLN A 58 14.52 6.60 -7.24
C GLN A 58 14.31 6.49 -8.75
N ASP A 59 13.87 5.33 -9.23
CA ASP A 59 13.60 5.08 -10.64
C ASP A 59 12.46 5.97 -11.13
N GLU A 60 11.36 6.04 -10.39
CA GLU A 60 10.23 6.91 -10.70
C GLU A 60 10.64 8.38 -10.73
N LYS A 61 11.48 8.83 -9.78
CA LYS A 61 11.98 10.20 -9.75
C LYS A 61 12.82 10.51 -10.99
N ARG A 62 13.68 9.58 -11.41
CA ARG A 62 14.47 9.71 -12.65
C ARG A 62 13.59 9.77 -13.88
N TYR A 63 12.62 8.86 -13.97
CA TYR A 63 11.66 8.80 -15.06
C TYR A 63 10.86 10.10 -15.20
N GLN A 64 10.28 10.58 -14.10
CA GLN A 64 9.51 11.83 -14.08
C GLN A 64 10.35 13.06 -14.43
N LYS A 65 11.65 13.06 -14.09
CA LYS A 65 12.57 14.13 -14.47
C LYS A 65 12.84 14.15 -15.97
N ILE A 66 12.90 13.00 -16.63
CA ILE A 66 13.15 12.86 -18.07
C ILE A 66 11.91 13.22 -18.89
N GLU A 67 10.74 12.73 -18.48
CA GLU A 67 9.50 12.98 -19.20
C GLU A 67 9.01 14.45 -19.09
N GLY A 68 9.52 15.18 -18.10
CA GLY A 68 8.98 16.47 -17.75
C GLY A 68 7.65 16.36 -17.01
N SER A 69 7.32 17.36 -16.23
CA SER A 69 6.13 17.29 -15.39
C SER A 69 5.12 18.36 -15.76
N ASN A 70 3.97 17.92 -16.24
CA ASN A 70 2.76 18.70 -16.12
C ASN A 70 2.22 18.46 -14.72
N GLU A 71 2.59 19.30 -13.74
CA GLU A 71 2.29 19.05 -12.33
C GLU A 71 0.89 19.56 -12.00
N MET A 72 -0.01 18.64 -11.71
CA MET A 72 -1.30 18.98 -11.14
C MET A 72 -1.11 19.57 -9.74
N THR A 73 -1.75 20.74 -9.50
CA THR A 73 -1.82 21.36 -8.18
C THR A 73 -3.18 21.11 -7.55
N ILE A 74 -3.21 20.65 -6.30
CA ILE A 74 -4.43 20.40 -5.53
C ILE A 74 -4.30 21.16 -4.20
N ASP A 75 -5.21 22.09 -3.95
CA ASP A 75 -5.19 22.94 -2.74
C ASP A 75 -3.81 23.59 -2.46
N GLY A 76 -3.13 24.06 -3.51
CA GLY A 76 -1.81 24.67 -3.44
C GLY A 76 -0.64 23.68 -3.30
N MET A 77 -0.89 22.39 -3.27
CA MET A 77 0.13 21.34 -3.21
C MET A 77 0.41 20.75 -4.59
N SER A 78 1.68 20.55 -4.92
CA SER A 78 2.17 19.93 -6.17
C SER A 78 3.20 18.84 -5.87
N GLY A 79 3.83 18.29 -6.91
CA GLY A 79 4.89 17.28 -6.76
C GLY A 79 4.38 15.90 -6.35
N PHE A 80 3.14 15.55 -6.71
CA PHE A 80 2.56 14.23 -6.42
C PHE A 80 3.28 13.12 -7.21
N ILE A 81 3.67 12.05 -6.51
CA ILE A 81 4.44 10.94 -7.09
C ILE A 81 3.52 10.08 -7.98
N PHE A 82 2.35 9.68 -7.46
CA PHE A 82 1.43 8.79 -8.18
C PHE A 82 0.54 9.58 -9.13
N ARG A 83 1.00 9.74 -10.34
CA ARG A 83 0.32 10.46 -11.41
C ARG A 83 0.23 9.63 -12.68
N ASN A 84 -0.74 9.93 -13.51
CA ASN A 84 -0.84 9.33 -14.84
C ASN A 84 0.06 10.07 -15.86
N ARG A 85 0.15 9.55 -17.08
CA ARG A 85 0.94 10.16 -18.18
C ARG A 85 0.56 11.59 -18.54
N TYR A 86 -0.58 12.07 -18.06
CA TYR A 86 -1.03 13.46 -18.26
C TYR A 86 -0.73 14.37 -17.07
N GLY A 87 -0.03 13.88 -16.07
CA GLY A 87 0.32 14.62 -14.85
C GLY A 87 -0.78 14.68 -13.79
N ALA A 88 -1.97 14.11 -14.06
CA ALA A 88 -3.06 14.08 -13.09
C ALA A 88 -2.84 13.01 -12.02
N VAL A 89 -3.15 13.33 -10.78
CA VAL A 89 -3.04 12.41 -9.63
C VAL A 89 -3.99 11.22 -9.83
N HIS A 90 -3.51 10.02 -9.54
CA HIS A 90 -4.34 8.83 -9.56
C HIS A 90 -5.38 8.86 -8.45
N ASN A 91 -6.64 8.59 -8.78
CA ASN A 91 -7.67 8.33 -7.79
C ASN A 91 -7.73 6.84 -7.44
N PRO A 92 -8.24 6.48 -6.25
CA PRO A 92 -8.33 5.08 -5.81
C PRO A 92 -9.09 4.17 -6.77
N GLN A 93 -10.14 4.68 -7.40
CA GLN A 93 -10.93 3.93 -8.38
C GLN A 93 -10.13 3.62 -9.65
N GLY A 94 -9.32 4.58 -10.12
CA GLY A 94 -8.44 4.41 -11.27
C GLY A 94 -7.40 3.33 -11.03
N ILE A 95 -6.79 3.33 -9.85
CA ILE A 95 -5.80 2.31 -9.44
C ILE A 95 -6.46 0.94 -9.37
N ASN A 96 -7.61 0.81 -8.71
CA ASN A 96 -8.32 -0.47 -8.61
C ASN A 96 -8.78 -1.00 -9.98
N LYS A 97 -9.20 -0.12 -10.91
CA LYS A 97 -9.48 -0.51 -12.30
C LYS A 97 -8.23 -1.02 -13.03
N ALA A 98 -7.07 -0.40 -12.79
CA ALA A 98 -5.81 -0.87 -13.37
C ALA A 98 -5.42 -2.25 -12.83
N ILE A 99 -5.50 -2.46 -11.51
CA ILE A 99 -5.27 -3.76 -10.87
C ILE A 99 -6.18 -4.81 -11.49
N LYS A 100 -7.49 -4.54 -11.56
CA LYS A 100 -8.47 -5.46 -12.14
C LYS A 100 -8.11 -5.83 -13.60
N ARG A 101 -7.77 -4.83 -14.42
CA ARG A 101 -7.38 -5.07 -15.83
C ARG A 101 -6.17 -5.99 -15.95
N VAL A 102 -5.16 -5.80 -15.10
CA VAL A 102 -3.95 -6.64 -15.11
C VAL A 102 -4.27 -8.07 -14.66
N SER A 103 -5.03 -8.24 -13.59
CA SER A 103 -5.43 -9.58 -13.12
C SER A 103 -6.35 -10.31 -14.09
N ASP A 104 -7.29 -9.60 -14.74
CA ASP A 104 -8.17 -10.19 -15.77
C ASP A 104 -7.35 -10.65 -17.00
N ALA A 105 -6.36 -9.84 -17.44
CA ALA A 105 -5.49 -10.22 -18.54
C ALA A 105 -4.65 -11.46 -18.22
N TYR A 106 -4.03 -11.51 -17.03
CA TYR A 106 -3.31 -12.69 -16.57
C TYR A 106 -4.22 -13.93 -16.53
N ASN A 107 -5.41 -13.82 -15.96
CA ASN A 107 -6.34 -14.93 -15.83
C ASN A 107 -6.78 -15.45 -17.21
N ALA A 108 -7.00 -14.57 -18.18
CA ALA A 108 -7.33 -14.96 -19.54
C ALA A 108 -6.20 -15.75 -20.21
N GLU A 109 -4.95 -15.30 -20.06
CA GLU A 109 -3.77 -16.00 -20.58
C GLU A 109 -3.56 -17.34 -19.87
N GLU A 110 -3.72 -17.36 -18.55
CA GLU A 110 -3.55 -18.58 -17.73
C GLU A 110 -4.58 -19.66 -18.08
N ILE A 111 -5.83 -19.31 -18.33
CA ILE A 111 -6.86 -20.24 -18.77
C ILE A 111 -6.46 -20.93 -20.10
N ILE A 112 -5.94 -20.13 -21.05
CA ILE A 112 -5.49 -20.65 -22.34
C ILE A 112 -4.30 -21.59 -22.18
N LYS A 113 -3.33 -21.19 -21.33
CA LYS A 113 -2.13 -21.96 -21.03
C LYS A 113 -2.47 -23.29 -20.34
N ALA A 114 -3.27 -23.23 -19.27
CA ALA A 114 -3.69 -24.40 -18.51
C ALA A 114 -4.43 -25.42 -19.39
N LYS A 115 -5.29 -24.95 -20.30
CA LYS A 115 -5.98 -25.81 -21.27
C LYS A 115 -5.01 -26.53 -22.21
N LYS A 116 -3.96 -25.84 -22.70
CA LYS A 116 -2.92 -26.47 -23.52
C LYS A 116 -2.10 -27.51 -22.75
N GLU A 117 -1.80 -27.22 -21.49
CA GLU A 117 -1.02 -28.07 -20.58
C GLU A 117 -1.86 -29.14 -19.89
N LYS A 118 -3.17 -29.20 -20.15
CA LYS A 118 -4.14 -30.13 -19.54
C LYS A 118 -4.08 -30.17 -18.02
N ARG A 119 -3.98 -28.98 -17.40
CA ARG A 119 -4.03 -28.74 -15.95
C ARG A 119 -5.12 -27.75 -15.55
N GLU A 120 -5.45 -27.69 -14.27
CA GLU A 120 -6.32 -26.64 -13.75
C GLU A 120 -5.62 -25.28 -13.80
N PRO A 121 -6.35 -24.20 -14.15
CA PRO A 121 -5.79 -22.85 -14.16
C PRO A 121 -5.57 -22.32 -12.74
N ILE A 122 -4.46 -21.64 -12.52
CA ILE A 122 -4.17 -20.92 -11.27
C ILE A 122 -4.57 -19.47 -11.44
N LEU A 123 -5.78 -19.13 -11.03
CA LEU A 123 -6.36 -17.81 -11.22
C LEU A 123 -6.04 -16.89 -10.05
N ILE A 124 -5.74 -15.62 -10.38
CA ILE A 124 -5.64 -14.55 -9.38
C ILE A 124 -7.06 -14.12 -8.99
N PRO A 125 -7.44 -14.20 -7.70
CA PRO A 125 -8.74 -13.72 -7.24
C PRO A 125 -8.82 -12.19 -7.38
N HIS A 126 -10.04 -11.66 -7.39
CA HIS A 126 -10.23 -10.21 -7.39
C HIS A 126 -9.64 -9.59 -6.13
N PHE A 127 -8.77 -8.58 -6.30
CA PHE A 127 -8.19 -7.82 -5.19
C PHE A 127 -8.13 -6.32 -5.50
N THR A 128 -7.90 -5.52 -4.46
CA THR A 128 -7.82 -4.06 -4.51
C THR A 128 -6.59 -3.57 -3.74
N CYS A 129 -6.27 -2.28 -3.81
CA CYS A 129 -5.23 -1.67 -2.98
C CYS A 129 -5.41 -1.94 -1.49
N HIS A 130 -6.66 -2.07 -1.02
CA HIS A 130 -6.93 -2.37 0.38
C HIS A 130 -6.48 -3.79 0.77
N HIS A 131 -6.70 -4.77 -0.10
CA HIS A 131 -6.18 -6.13 0.10
C HIS A 131 -4.66 -6.17 0.12
N MET A 132 -3.99 -5.36 -0.72
CA MET A 132 -2.51 -5.24 -0.69
C MET A 132 -2.03 -4.68 0.66
N ARG A 133 -2.74 -3.69 1.21
CA ARG A 133 -2.45 -3.17 2.55
C ARG A 133 -2.63 -4.25 3.63
N HIS A 134 -3.70 -5.03 3.56
CA HIS A 134 -3.91 -6.17 4.48
C HIS A 134 -2.79 -7.19 4.37
N THR A 135 -2.43 -7.59 3.16
CA THR A 135 -1.31 -8.53 2.92
C THR A 135 -0.01 -8.00 3.50
N PHE A 136 0.29 -6.71 3.29
CA PHE A 136 1.49 -6.09 3.89
C PHE A 136 1.44 -6.16 5.42
N CYS A 137 0.29 -5.84 6.05
CA CYS A 137 0.13 -5.92 7.50
C CYS A 137 0.33 -7.35 8.02
N THR A 138 -0.27 -8.35 7.37
CA THR A 138 -0.09 -9.77 7.72
C THR A 138 1.38 -10.19 7.63
N ARG A 139 2.07 -9.85 6.52
CA ARG A 139 3.49 -10.14 6.36
C ARG A 139 4.36 -9.44 7.40
N LEU A 140 4.00 -8.22 7.77
CA LEU A 140 4.69 -7.51 8.84
C LEU A 140 4.46 -8.18 10.21
N CYS A 141 3.25 -8.66 10.50
CA CYS A 141 2.92 -9.41 11.71
C CYS A 141 3.68 -10.75 11.81
N GLU A 142 3.98 -11.39 10.68
CA GLU A 142 4.78 -12.63 10.66
C GLU A 142 6.25 -12.40 11.04
N GLN A 143 6.78 -11.20 10.79
CA GLN A 143 8.20 -10.89 10.98
C GLN A 143 8.47 -10.04 12.23
N GLU A 144 7.53 -9.20 12.64
CA GLU A 144 7.69 -8.26 13.75
C GLU A 144 6.80 -8.68 14.92
N PRO A 145 7.40 -9.13 16.04
CA PRO A 145 6.63 -9.56 17.22
C PRO A 145 6.05 -8.38 18.03
N ASN A 146 6.57 -7.17 17.83
CA ASN A 146 6.12 -5.99 18.55
C ASN A 146 4.90 -5.36 17.86
N VAL A 147 3.71 -5.68 18.36
CA VAL A 147 2.44 -5.17 17.83
C VAL A 147 2.37 -3.64 17.82
N LYS A 148 3.09 -2.97 18.73
CA LYS A 148 3.13 -1.50 18.78
C LYS A 148 3.88 -0.92 17.59
N VAL A 149 4.98 -1.51 17.18
CA VAL A 149 5.74 -1.13 15.98
C VAL A 149 4.87 -1.31 14.74
N ILE A 150 4.15 -2.43 14.64
CA ILE A 150 3.22 -2.68 13.54
C ILE A 150 2.12 -1.62 13.51
N GLN A 151 1.51 -1.30 14.66
CA GLN A 151 0.49 -0.27 14.79
C GLN A 151 0.98 1.08 14.26
N GLU A 152 2.19 1.48 14.62
CA GLU A 152 2.81 2.76 14.23
C GLU A 152 3.10 2.79 12.73
N ILE A 153 3.71 1.75 12.16
CA ILE A 153 3.97 1.65 10.73
C ILE A 153 2.66 1.71 9.94
N MET A 154 1.64 0.95 10.38
CA MET A 154 0.34 0.90 9.71
C MET A 154 -0.50 2.15 9.94
N GLY A 155 -0.24 2.91 11.01
CA GLY A 155 -1.02 4.09 11.39
C GLY A 155 -2.44 3.74 11.85
N HIS A 156 -2.61 2.59 12.51
CA HIS A 156 -3.90 2.21 13.05
C HIS A 156 -4.20 3.00 14.33
N LYS A 157 -5.35 3.70 14.35
CA LYS A 157 -5.80 4.47 15.52
C LYS A 157 -5.97 3.58 16.75
N ASN A 158 -6.54 2.38 16.55
CA ASN A 158 -6.78 1.40 17.59
C ASN A 158 -5.85 0.20 17.42
N ILE A 159 -5.15 -0.16 18.47
CA ILE A 159 -4.28 -1.36 18.51
C ILE A 159 -5.07 -2.64 18.22
N GLN A 160 -6.36 -2.67 18.58
CA GLN A 160 -7.23 -3.82 18.35
C GLN A 160 -7.28 -4.19 16.85
N THR A 161 -7.30 -3.19 15.96
CA THR A 161 -7.24 -3.44 14.51
C THR A 161 -5.97 -4.19 14.08
N THR A 162 -4.84 -3.91 14.76
CA THR A 162 -3.59 -4.63 14.49
C THR A 162 -3.63 -6.02 15.12
N LEU A 163 -4.18 -6.15 16.33
CA LEU A 163 -4.31 -7.43 17.03
C LEU A 163 -5.26 -8.39 16.30
N ASP A 164 -6.35 -7.89 15.72
CA ASP A 164 -7.28 -8.70 14.92
C ASP A 164 -6.55 -9.32 13.71
N ILE A 165 -5.76 -8.53 12.99
CA ILE A 165 -4.94 -9.03 11.88
C ILE A 165 -3.85 -10.00 12.34
N TYR A 166 -3.24 -9.71 13.51
CA TYR A 166 -2.24 -10.58 14.09
C TYR A 166 -2.82 -11.93 14.55
N ALA A 167 -4.06 -11.93 15.07
CA ALA A 167 -4.76 -13.15 15.48
C ALA A 167 -5.13 -14.04 14.28
N ASP A 168 -5.40 -13.43 13.12
CA ASP A 168 -5.66 -14.13 11.86
C ASP A 168 -4.38 -14.62 11.17
N ALA A 169 -3.19 -14.34 11.75
CA ALA A 169 -1.93 -14.88 11.27
C ALA A 169 -2.00 -16.40 11.17
N THR A 170 -1.42 -16.92 10.10
CA THR A 170 -1.53 -18.32 9.69
C THR A 170 -1.30 -19.30 10.85
N GLU A 171 -1.92 -20.48 10.80
CA GLU A 171 -1.67 -21.58 11.76
C GLU A 171 -0.19 -21.94 11.87
N GLU A 172 0.58 -21.75 10.80
CA GLU A 172 2.02 -21.93 10.75
C GLU A 172 2.77 -20.93 11.66
N ALA A 173 2.41 -19.65 11.62
CA ALA A 173 3.01 -18.65 12.52
C ALA A 173 2.72 -18.96 13.99
N LYS A 174 1.55 -19.51 14.32
CA LYS A 174 1.22 -19.98 15.67
C LYS A 174 2.10 -21.16 16.07
N LYS A 175 2.29 -22.15 15.19
CA LYS A 175 3.17 -23.30 15.42
C LYS A 175 4.63 -22.88 15.62
N GLU A 176 5.14 -22.02 14.74
CA GLU A 176 6.49 -21.48 14.85
C GLU A 176 6.71 -20.68 16.14
N SER A 177 5.71 -19.92 16.57
CA SER A 177 5.75 -19.20 17.86
C SER A 177 5.84 -20.14 19.04
N MET A 178 5.12 -21.28 18.99
CA MET A 178 5.22 -22.30 20.04
C MET A 178 6.55 -23.02 20.03
N VAL A 179 7.13 -23.31 18.87
CA VAL A 179 8.49 -23.88 18.75
C VAL A 179 9.53 -22.91 19.32
N ARG A 180 9.49 -21.63 18.94
CA ARG A 180 10.39 -20.59 19.49
C ARG A 180 10.23 -20.41 21.00
N LEU A 181 9.01 -20.55 21.53
CA LEU A 181 8.75 -20.50 22.96
C LEU A 181 9.35 -21.73 23.66
N SER A 182 9.16 -22.92 23.09
CA SER A 182 9.73 -24.18 23.58
C SER A 182 11.27 -24.12 23.67
N GLU A 183 11.93 -23.61 22.62
CA GLU A 183 13.40 -23.43 22.59
C GLU A 183 13.90 -22.43 23.66
N LYS A 184 13.08 -21.41 24.00
CA LYS A 184 13.42 -20.42 25.04
C LYS A 184 13.03 -20.86 26.45
N LEU A 185 12.11 -21.80 26.56
CA LEU A 185 11.66 -22.40 27.84
C LEU A 185 12.40 -23.71 28.15
N ASP A 186 13.58 -23.92 27.59
CA ASP A 186 14.45 -25.07 27.87
C ASP A 186 14.86 -25.06 29.36
N VAL A 187 13.87 -25.17 30.25
CA VAL A 187 13.96 -25.06 31.72
C VAL A 187 13.28 -26.25 32.40
N PHE A 188 13.20 -27.42 31.74
CA PHE A 188 12.79 -28.64 32.46
C PHE A 188 13.50 -29.86 31.91
#